data_cb1c9d1112d3c24a038f71f6b49068fc
#
_entry.id   cb1c9d1112d3c24a038f71f6b49068fc
#
_cell.length_a   1.000
_cell.length_b   1.000
_cell.length_c   1.000
_cell.angle_alpha   90.00
_cell.angle_beta   90.00
_cell.angle_gamma   90.00
#
_symmetry.space_group_name_H-M   'P 1'
#
loop_
_entity.id
_entity.type
_entity.pdbx_description
1 polymer ?
#
loop_
_entity_poly.entity_id
_entity_poly.type
_entity_poly.pdbx_seq_one_letter_code
_entity_poly.pdbx_strand_id
1 'polypeptide(L)'
;MNYNHIQVKINTDHQPSYFIGSMIRGAMGYALKKVTCINPSYKCEGCFSQSSCLYYDFYEQSNRFHKYRFDIELGSGKFDFALYLFNEATQSLPYVLSALQITLSQNGLTKNNYKFNDLTISVNGKEVFDGKEFKSLDILAKAFKIDSFCPNVKIKLQTPLRIKKHNKFLRDDVELEDLLRSIHQREQELVYGKKVFKLDHKPSYFSSIKALQYKSLTRKSNRQRQTMKMDGIVGELAVMGIDEESYRLLKLGEIIGVGKQTVMGLGRIEIENF
;
A
#
# COMPACT_ATOMS: atom_id res chain seq x y z
N MET A 1 -2.29 16.30 -1.97
CA MET A 1 -1.37 15.14 -2.04
C MET A 1 -1.24 14.66 -3.47
N ASN A 2 -0.02 14.46 -3.94
CA ASN A 2 0.25 13.89 -5.25
C ASN A 2 0.58 12.39 -5.13
N TYR A 3 0.28 11.61 -6.17
CA TYR A 3 0.58 10.17 -6.18
C TYR A 3 0.77 9.64 -7.59
N ASN A 4 1.51 8.51 -7.70
CA ASN A 4 1.49 7.64 -8.87
C ASN A 4 0.85 6.31 -8.50
N HIS A 5 0.00 5.79 -9.37
CA HIS A 5 -0.60 4.47 -9.30
C HIS A 5 0.03 3.57 -10.36
N ILE A 6 0.86 2.64 -9.93
CA ILE A 6 1.60 1.69 -10.76
C ILE A 6 0.84 0.38 -10.72
N GLN A 7 0.33 -0.09 -11.83
CA GLN A 7 -0.33 -1.40 -11.96
C GLN A 7 0.61 -2.38 -12.66
N VAL A 8 0.70 -3.58 -12.10
CA VAL A 8 1.42 -4.72 -12.67
C VAL A 8 0.42 -5.82 -12.96
N LYS A 9 0.35 -6.26 -14.20
CA LYS A 9 -0.43 -7.41 -14.64
C LYS A 9 0.52 -8.49 -15.15
N ILE A 10 0.32 -9.73 -14.71
CA ILE A 10 1.19 -10.85 -15.03
C ILE A 10 0.34 -12.00 -15.58
N ASN A 11 0.60 -12.36 -16.81
CA ASN A 11 -0.03 -13.52 -17.44
C ASN A 11 0.86 -14.75 -17.23
N THR A 12 0.37 -15.73 -16.47
CA THR A 12 1.13 -16.94 -16.12
C THR A 12 0.18 -18.05 -15.64
N ASP A 13 0.54 -19.29 -15.90
CA ASP A 13 -0.17 -20.48 -15.37
C ASP A 13 0.23 -20.81 -13.91
N HIS A 14 1.26 -20.14 -13.37
CA HIS A 14 1.66 -20.33 -11.98
C HIS A 14 0.64 -19.74 -11.01
N GLN A 15 0.32 -20.50 -9.99
CA GLN A 15 -0.60 -20.09 -8.94
C GLN A 15 0.16 -19.44 -7.76
N PRO A 16 -0.19 -18.20 -7.37
CA PRO A 16 0.40 -17.58 -6.20
C PRO A 16 -0.19 -18.14 -4.90
N SER A 17 0.49 -17.85 -3.80
CA SER A 17 -0.08 -18.02 -2.46
C SER A 17 -1.25 -17.04 -2.25
N TYR A 18 -2.14 -17.39 -1.32
CA TYR A 18 -3.30 -16.55 -0.94
C TYR A 18 -2.93 -15.08 -0.65
N PHE A 19 -1.74 -14.85 -0.10
CA PHE A 19 -1.21 -13.51 0.19
C PHE A 19 0.20 -13.33 -0.36
N ILE A 20 0.32 -12.50 -1.40
CA ILE A 20 1.58 -12.24 -2.12
C ILE A 20 2.34 -11.00 -1.61
N GLY A 21 1.71 -10.11 -0.84
CA GLY A 21 2.24 -8.78 -0.52
C GLY A 21 3.57 -8.78 0.18
N SER A 22 3.77 -9.67 1.14
CA SER A 22 5.06 -9.76 1.83
C SER A 22 6.17 -10.30 0.94
N MET A 23 5.83 -11.20 0.00
CA MET A 23 6.75 -11.76 -0.97
C MET A 23 7.20 -10.69 -1.97
N ILE A 24 6.24 -9.97 -2.58
CA ILE A 24 6.52 -8.89 -3.52
C ILE A 24 7.35 -7.79 -2.84
N ARG A 25 6.94 -7.36 -1.63
CA ARG A 25 7.70 -6.35 -0.89
C ARG A 25 9.14 -6.78 -0.63
N GLY A 26 9.36 -8.04 -0.25
CA GLY A 26 10.70 -8.58 0.01
C GLY A 26 11.55 -8.62 -1.26
N ALA A 27 11.02 -9.14 -2.35
CA ALA A 27 11.71 -9.24 -3.63
C ALA A 27 12.02 -7.88 -4.23
N MET A 28 11.04 -6.95 -4.22
CA MET A 28 11.24 -5.58 -4.66
C MET A 28 12.29 -4.85 -3.81
N GLY A 29 12.32 -5.07 -2.48
CA GLY A 29 13.33 -4.45 -1.63
C GLY A 29 14.75 -4.86 -1.99
N TYR A 30 14.96 -6.14 -2.29
CA TYR A 30 16.25 -6.63 -2.78
C TYR A 30 16.65 -5.96 -4.10
N ALA A 31 15.74 -5.91 -5.07
CA ALA A 31 15.99 -5.28 -6.37
C ALA A 31 16.20 -3.76 -6.24
N LEU A 32 15.38 -3.07 -5.42
CA LEU A 32 15.53 -1.64 -5.19
C LEU A 32 16.88 -1.29 -4.57
N LYS A 33 17.34 -2.10 -3.61
CA LYS A 33 18.70 -1.93 -3.06
C LYS A 33 19.77 -2.06 -4.13
N LYS A 34 19.64 -3.05 -5.03
CA LYS A 34 20.57 -3.24 -6.14
C LYS A 34 20.60 -2.03 -7.10
N VAL A 35 19.44 -1.42 -7.34
CA VAL A 35 19.31 -0.26 -8.26
C VAL A 35 19.82 1.04 -7.63
N THR A 36 19.64 1.22 -6.32
CA THR A 36 19.83 2.53 -5.67
C THR A 36 21.03 2.61 -4.74
N CYS A 37 21.62 1.47 -4.34
CA CYS A 37 22.72 1.47 -3.39
C CYS A 37 24.04 1.83 -4.07
N ILE A 38 24.63 2.95 -3.68
CA ILE A 38 25.95 3.41 -4.14
C ILE A 38 27.09 3.07 -3.16
N ASN A 39 26.75 2.49 -1.99
CA ASN A 39 27.74 2.09 -0.99
C ASN A 39 28.34 0.73 -1.37
N PRO A 40 29.65 0.62 -1.64
CA PRO A 40 30.28 -0.66 -2.01
C PRO A 40 30.13 -1.76 -0.95
N SER A 41 30.02 -1.39 0.32
CA SER A 41 29.83 -2.37 1.42
C SER A 41 28.41 -2.94 1.50
N TYR A 42 27.45 -2.35 0.80
CA TYR A 42 26.02 -2.69 0.88
C TYR A 42 25.44 -2.63 2.31
N LYS A 43 26.13 -2.01 3.26
CA LYS A 43 25.62 -1.82 4.63
C LYS A 43 24.94 -0.47 4.76
N CYS A 44 23.77 -0.44 5.41
CA CYS A 44 23.01 0.80 5.60
C CYS A 44 23.42 1.52 6.89
N GLU A 45 23.88 0.78 7.89
CA GLU A 45 24.38 1.38 9.14
C GLU A 45 25.64 2.19 8.87
N GLY A 46 25.64 3.47 9.32
CA GLY A 46 26.75 4.40 9.09
C GLY A 46 26.98 4.79 7.62
N CYS A 47 26.04 4.51 6.72
CA CYS A 47 26.19 4.85 5.31
C CYS A 47 26.13 6.36 5.09
N PHE A 48 27.09 6.90 4.35
CA PHE A 48 27.19 8.33 4.02
C PHE A 48 26.01 8.87 3.19
N SER A 49 25.29 7.99 2.48
CA SER A 49 24.18 8.35 1.59
C SER A 49 22.79 8.08 2.20
N GLN A 50 22.67 7.83 3.50
CA GLN A 50 21.39 7.47 4.12
C GLN A 50 20.28 8.48 3.87
N SER A 51 20.58 9.78 3.98
CA SER A 51 19.60 10.87 3.88
C SER A 51 18.94 10.99 2.52
N SER A 52 19.61 10.56 1.45
CA SER A 52 19.13 10.61 0.05
C SER A 52 18.83 9.23 -0.54
N CYS A 53 19.01 8.15 0.22
CA CYS A 53 18.87 6.80 -0.28
C CYS A 53 17.41 6.33 -0.29
N LEU A 54 16.85 6.09 -1.49
CA LEU A 54 15.49 5.60 -1.66
C LEU A 54 15.24 4.25 -0.97
N TYR A 55 16.22 3.32 -1.05
CA TYR A 55 16.10 2.04 -0.36
C TYR A 55 16.02 2.24 1.15
N TYR A 56 16.86 3.11 1.72
CA TYR A 56 16.86 3.40 3.16
C TYR A 56 15.51 4.01 3.58
N ASP A 57 14.99 4.97 2.81
CA ASP A 57 13.70 5.60 3.03
C ASP A 57 12.54 4.59 3.03
N PHE A 58 12.53 3.64 2.08
CA PHE A 58 11.44 2.68 1.91
C PHE A 58 11.52 1.48 2.85
N TYR A 59 12.71 1.04 3.25
CA TYR A 59 12.90 -0.27 3.89
C TYR A 59 13.58 -0.26 5.26
N GLU A 60 14.42 0.72 5.55
CA GLU A 60 15.21 0.73 6.78
C GLU A 60 14.70 1.73 7.81
N GLN A 61 14.03 2.78 7.42
CA GLN A 61 13.40 3.71 8.37
C GLN A 61 12.21 3.06 9.06
N SER A 62 12.17 3.16 10.39
CA SER A 62 11.10 2.63 11.24
C SER A 62 10.25 3.75 11.84
N ASN A 63 9.10 3.39 12.43
CA ASN A 63 8.22 4.29 13.18
C ASN A 63 7.67 5.50 12.40
N ARG A 64 7.44 5.31 11.11
CA ARG A 64 6.83 6.31 10.22
C ARG A 64 5.86 5.66 9.23
N PHE A 65 5.03 6.46 8.59
CA PHE A 65 4.30 6.03 7.41
C PHE A 65 5.23 6.13 6.19
N HIS A 66 5.31 5.03 5.43
CA HIS A 66 6.13 5.01 4.23
C HIS A 66 5.44 5.76 3.09
N LYS A 67 6.22 6.41 2.23
CA LYS A 67 5.76 7.14 1.05
C LYS A 67 5.35 6.22 -0.11
N TYR A 68 5.07 4.96 0.19
CA TYR A 68 4.52 3.98 -0.74
C TYR A 68 3.62 2.97 -0.03
N ARG A 69 2.74 2.31 -0.79
CA ARG A 69 2.03 1.12 -0.36
C ARG A 69 1.79 0.17 -1.52
N PHE A 70 1.69 -1.10 -1.23
CA PHE A 70 1.13 -2.07 -2.19
C PHE A 70 -0.39 -2.10 -2.11
N ASP A 71 -1.00 -2.39 -3.25
CA ASP A 71 -2.42 -2.68 -3.38
C ASP A 71 -2.56 -4.09 -3.94
N ILE A 72 -3.15 -4.99 -3.16
CA ILE A 72 -3.15 -6.42 -3.41
C ILE A 72 -4.54 -6.97 -3.17
N GLU A 73 -4.97 -7.86 -4.06
CA GLU A 73 -6.19 -8.63 -3.88
C GLU A 73 -5.85 -9.99 -3.25
N LEU A 74 -6.50 -10.30 -2.11
CA LEU A 74 -6.28 -11.57 -1.42
C LEU A 74 -6.99 -12.72 -2.15
N GLY A 75 -6.23 -13.79 -2.42
CA GLY A 75 -6.80 -15.00 -3.00
C GLY A 75 -7.26 -14.85 -4.45
N SER A 76 -6.78 -13.82 -5.17
CA SER A 76 -7.13 -13.61 -6.58
C SER A 76 -6.70 -14.74 -7.52
N GLY A 77 -5.78 -15.60 -7.08
CA GLY A 77 -5.18 -16.62 -7.96
C GLY A 77 -4.22 -16.04 -9.00
N LYS A 78 -3.91 -14.73 -8.93
CA LYS A 78 -3.04 -14.02 -9.86
C LYS A 78 -1.88 -13.35 -9.13
N PHE A 79 -0.78 -13.13 -9.84
CA PHE A 79 0.34 -12.34 -9.34
C PHE A 79 0.16 -10.83 -9.57
N ASP A 80 -1.01 -10.40 -10.02
CA ASP A 80 -1.32 -9.00 -10.25
C ASP A 80 -1.30 -8.21 -8.94
N PHE A 81 -0.79 -6.99 -9.02
CA PHE A 81 -0.79 -6.06 -7.89
C PHE A 81 -0.66 -4.62 -8.37
N ALA A 82 -0.91 -3.68 -7.47
CA ALA A 82 -0.55 -2.30 -7.71
C ALA A 82 0.37 -1.76 -6.60
N LEU A 83 1.03 -0.65 -6.89
CA LEU A 83 1.89 0.10 -5.99
C LEU A 83 1.57 1.58 -6.12
N TYR A 84 1.34 2.24 -4.99
CA TYR A 84 1.23 3.68 -4.92
C TYR A 84 2.54 4.31 -4.44
N LEU A 85 2.94 5.40 -5.07
CA LEU A 85 4.00 6.29 -4.61
C LEU A 85 3.38 7.64 -4.24
N PHE A 86 3.81 8.24 -3.12
CA PHE A 86 3.21 9.47 -2.59
C PHE A 86 4.22 10.61 -2.57
N ASN A 87 3.75 11.81 -2.94
CA ASN A 87 4.48 13.07 -2.87
C ASN A 87 5.89 12.95 -3.49
N GLU A 88 6.97 13.22 -2.75
CA GLU A 88 8.35 13.20 -3.26
C GLU A 88 8.76 11.84 -3.82
N ALA A 89 8.17 10.73 -3.31
CA ALA A 89 8.46 9.40 -3.84
C ALA A 89 8.00 9.22 -5.31
N THR A 90 7.08 10.07 -5.81
CA THR A 90 6.69 10.04 -7.23
C THR A 90 7.86 10.36 -8.17
N GLN A 91 8.85 11.14 -7.72
CA GLN A 91 10.06 11.45 -8.48
C GLN A 91 11.00 10.23 -8.61
N SER A 92 10.83 9.24 -7.74
CA SER A 92 11.62 8.00 -7.76
C SER A 92 11.02 6.92 -8.68
N LEU A 93 10.00 7.27 -9.47
CA LEU A 93 9.31 6.36 -10.38
C LEU A 93 10.26 5.53 -11.27
N PRO A 94 11.31 6.10 -11.92
CA PRO A 94 12.23 5.32 -12.77
C PRO A 94 12.95 4.20 -11.99
N TYR A 95 13.41 4.49 -10.78
CA TYR A 95 14.08 3.50 -9.91
C TYR A 95 13.13 2.38 -9.47
N VAL A 96 11.89 2.73 -9.16
CA VAL A 96 10.85 1.77 -8.77
C VAL A 96 10.49 0.87 -9.93
N LEU A 97 10.32 1.40 -11.14
CA LEU A 97 10.04 0.63 -12.35
C LEU A 97 11.19 -0.32 -12.69
N SER A 98 12.45 0.15 -12.61
CA SER A 98 13.65 -0.69 -12.80
C SER A 98 13.70 -1.81 -11.76
N ALA A 99 13.39 -1.51 -10.49
CA ALA A 99 13.33 -2.53 -9.43
C ALA A 99 12.22 -3.55 -9.66
N LEU A 100 11.05 -3.14 -10.16
CA LEU A 100 9.95 -4.05 -10.51
C LEU A 100 10.35 -4.96 -11.68
N GLN A 101 10.92 -4.42 -12.74
CA GLN A 101 11.40 -5.20 -13.89
C GLN A 101 12.46 -6.23 -13.45
N ILE A 102 13.47 -5.82 -12.67
CA ILE A 102 14.48 -6.74 -12.12
C ILE A 102 13.82 -7.82 -11.26
N THR A 103 12.86 -7.44 -10.40
CA THR A 103 12.16 -8.38 -9.53
C THR A 103 11.40 -9.43 -10.31
N LEU A 104 10.65 -9.01 -11.33
CA LEU A 104 9.72 -9.88 -12.04
C LEU A 104 10.38 -10.68 -13.16
N SER A 105 11.24 -10.02 -13.98
CA SER A 105 11.80 -10.64 -15.17
C SER A 105 13.18 -11.25 -14.95
N GLN A 106 13.98 -10.75 -14.01
CA GLN A 106 15.37 -11.24 -13.82
C GLN A 106 15.50 -12.15 -12.59
N ASN A 107 15.03 -11.70 -11.42
CA ASN A 107 15.19 -12.44 -10.16
C ASN A 107 14.09 -13.50 -9.97
N GLY A 108 12.87 -13.18 -10.41
CA GLY A 108 11.69 -14.00 -10.19
C GLY A 108 11.08 -13.89 -8.79
N LEU A 109 9.89 -14.46 -8.64
CA LEU A 109 9.16 -14.55 -7.39
C LEU A 109 9.10 -16.00 -6.90
N THR A 110 8.71 -16.18 -5.65
CA THR A 110 8.58 -17.46 -4.96
C THR A 110 9.92 -18.13 -4.64
N LYS A 111 9.88 -19.28 -3.98
CA LYS A 111 11.10 -20.07 -3.71
C LYS A 111 11.75 -20.64 -4.97
N ASN A 112 10.95 -20.80 -6.03
CA ASN A 112 11.40 -21.36 -7.30
C ASN A 112 11.92 -20.29 -8.26
N ASN A 113 11.94 -19.00 -7.85
CA ASN A 113 12.38 -17.88 -8.66
C ASN A 113 11.68 -17.81 -10.03
N TYR A 114 10.34 -17.98 -10.04
CA TYR A 114 9.55 -17.86 -11.27
C TYR A 114 9.71 -16.47 -11.88
N LYS A 115 10.27 -16.41 -13.08
CA LYS A 115 10.42 -15.21 -13.89
C LYS A 115 9.23 -15.07 -14.83
N PHE A 116 8.79 -13.84 -15.01
CA PHE A 116 7.63 -13.54 -15.83
C PHE A 116 8.10 -12.75 -17.06
N ASN A 117 7.79 -13.27 -18.24
CA ASN A 117 8.09 -12.63 -19.52
C ASN A 117 6.84 -11.97 -20.12
N ASP A 118 5.66 -12.50 -19.79
CA ASP A 118 4.38 -11.94 -20.21
C ASP A 118 3.80 -11.13 -19.04
N LEU A 119 4.20 -9.87 -19.00
CA LEU A 119 3.75 -8.91 -18.00
C LEU A 119 3.65 -7.51 -18.59
N THR A 120 2.78 -6.71 -18.04
CA THR A 120 2.66 -5.29 -18.37
C THR A 120 2.71 -4.43 -17.12
N ILE A 121 3.32 -3.24 -17.23
CA ILE A 121 3.31 -2.23 -16.18
C ILE A 121 2.67 -0.97 -16.75
N SER A 122 1.66 -0.46 -16.07
CA SER A 122 1.07 0.84 -16.37
C SER A 122 1.19 1.79 -15.18
N VAL A 123 1.35 3.08 -15.47
CA VAL A 123 1.40 4.14 -14.46
C VAL A 123 0.30 5.16 -14.77
N ASN A 124 -0.56 5.41 -13.80
CA ASN A 124 -1.70 6.33 -13.94
C ASN A 124 -2.62 6.00 -15.12
N GLY A 125 -2.68 4.71 -15.51
CA GLY A 125 -3.46 4.20 -16.64
C GLY A 125 -2.73 4.19 -17.98
N LYS A 126 -1.50 4.73 -18.07
CA LYS A 126 -0.67 4.69 -19.28
C LYS A 126 0.31 3.51 -19.18
N GLU A 127 0.34 2.64 -20.19
CA GLU A 127 1.30 1.55 -20.26
C GLU A 127 2.72 2.08 -20.48
N VAL A 128 3.65 1.62 -19.62
CA VAL A 128 5.06 2.05 -19.61
C VAL A 128 6.05 0.91 -19.84
N PHE A 129 5.60 -0.33 -19.70
CA PHE A 129 6.40 -1.52 -19.95
C PHE A 129 5.50 -2.63 -20.49
N ASP A 130 5.90 -3.28 -21.56
CA ASP A 130 5.14 -4.31 -22.27
C ASP A 130 5.70 -5.74 -22.10
N GLY A 131 6.61 -5.93 -21.13
CA GLY A 131 7.31 -7.18 -20.90
C GLY A 131 8.68 -7.25 -21.59
N LYS A 132 8.96 -6.38 -22.55
CA LYS A 132 10.20 -6.32 -23.33
C LYS A 132 10.96 -5.03 -23.10
N GLU A 133 10.32 -3.90 -23.34
CA GLU A 133 10.95 -2.59 -23.30
C GLU A 133 10.13 -1.55 -22.56
N PHE A 134 10.82 -0.55 -22.02
CA PHE A 134 10.17 0.61 -21.43
C PHE A 134 9.82 1.61 -22.54
N LYS A 135 8.58 2.10 -22.49
CA LYS A 135 8.10 3.22 -23.29
C LYS A 135 8.47 4.55 -22.60
N SER A 136 8.21 5.67 -23.27
CA SER A 136 8.48 6.99 -22.68
C SER A 136 7.88 7.15 -21.29
N LEU A 137 8.72 7.63 -20.35
CA LEU A 137 8.37 7.84 -18.93
C LEU A 137 7.91 9.28 -18.63
N ASP A 138 7.42 10.02 -19.62
CA ASP A 138 6.82 11.32 -19.39
C ASP A 138 5.43 11.16 -18.73
N ILE A 139 5.45 10.99 -17.42
CA ILE A 139 4.27 10.73 -16.61
C ILE A 139 4.24 11.70 -15.44
N LEU A 140 3.22 12.52 -15.43
CA LEU A 140 2.93 13.40 -14.31
C LEU A 140 2.21 12.65 -13.19
N ALA A 141 2.56 12.96 -11.94
CA ALA A 141 1.83 12.48 -10.79
C ALA A 141 0.40 13.04 -10.78
N LYS A 142 -0.57 12.21 -10.38
CA LYS A 142 -1.95 12.62 -10.16
C LYS A 142 -2.07 13.38 -8.85
N ALA A 143 -2.88 14.44 -8.84
CA ALA A 143 -3.31 15.08 -7.61
C ALA A 143 -4.57 14.36 -7.08
N PHE A 144 -4.61 14.12 -5.76
CA PHE A 144 -5.84 13.64 -5.13
C PHE A 144 -6.91 14.73 -5.21
N LYS A 145 -8.06 14.37 -5.75
CA LYS A 145 -9.26 15.21 -5.87
C LYS A 145 -10.48 14.36 -5.60
N ILE A 146 -11.53 14.97 -5.10
CA ILE A 146 -12.86 14.37 -4.97
C ILE A 146 -13.70 14.91 -6.13
N ASP A 147 -14.31 14.00 -6.87
CA ASP A 147 -15.16 14.37 -8.01
C ASP A 147 -16.57 14.79 -7.55
N SER A 148 -17.12 14.09 -6.55
CA SER A 148 -18.44 14.37 -6.00
C SER A 148 -18.55 13.85 -4.56
N PHE A 149 -19.35 14.51 -3.75
CA PHE A 149 -19.71 14.08 -2.41
C PHE A 149 -20.95 13.19 -2.44
N CYS A 150 -20.95 12.12 -1.62
CA CYS A 150 -22.12 11.30 -1.37
C CYS A 150 -22.26 11.06 0.15
N PRO A 151 -23.42 11.37 0.76
CA PRO A 151 -23.61 11.23 2.19
C PRO A 151 -23.81 9.78 2.66
N ASN A 152 -24.09 8.86 1.73
CA ASN A 152 -24.31 7.45 2.05
C ASN A 152 -23.24 6.59 1.40
N VAL A 153 -22.46 5.88 2.21
CA VAL A 153 -21.30 5.12 1.74
C VAL A 153 -21.26 3.73 2.36
N LYS A 154 -20.86 2.76 1.55
CA LYS A 154 -20.44 1.43 2.00
C LYS A 154 -18.92 1.35 1.93
N ILE A 155 -18.29 1.12 3.06
CA ILE A 155 -16.85 0.97 3.22
C ILE A 155 -16.54 -0.52 3.24
N LYS A 156 -15.90 -1.04 2.20
CA LYS A 156 -15.46 -2.44 2.14
C LYS A 156 -14.01 -2.56 2.62
N LEU A 157 -13.77 -3.37 3.63
CA LEU A 157 -12.45 -3.71 4.15
C LEU A 157 -11.92 -4.93 3.38
N GLN A 158 -11.25 -4.68 2.25
CA GLN A 158 -10.84 -5.69 1.28
C GLN A 158 -9.71 -6.60 1.79
N THR A 159 -8.81 -6.02 2.61
CA THR A 159 -7.70 -6.77 3.23
C THR A 159 -7.66 -6.50 4.74
N PRO A 160 -7.04 -7.39 5.55
CA PRO A 160 -7.03 -7.26 7.01
C PRO A 160 -6.67 -5.85 7.47
N LEU A 161 -7.62 -5.21 8.13
CA LEU A 161 -7.46 -3.90 8.75
C LEU A 161 -6.78 -4.06 10.10
N ARG A 162 -5.65 -3.38 10.29
CA ARG A 162 -4.83 -3.45 11.51
C ARG A 162 -4.70 -2.09 12.16
N ILE A 163 -5.65 -1.71 12.97
CA ILE A 163 -5.65 -0.47 13.75
C ILE A 163 -5.33 -0.80 15.21
N LYS A 164 -4.51 0.04 15.84
CA LYS A 164 -4.26 -0.02 17.28
C LYS A 164 -5.10 1.04 18.01
N LYS A 165 -5.75 0.59 19.10
CA LYS A 165 -6.40 1.43 20.09
C LYS A 165 -5.89 1.02 21.47
N HIS A 166 -5.37 1.95 22.26
CA HIS A 166 -4.72 1.67 23.55
C HIS A 166 -3.59 0.61 23.44
N ASN A 167 -2.74 0.71 22.41
CA ASN A 167 -1.65 -0.22 22.08
C ASN A 167 -2.06 -1.66 21.72
N LYS A 168 -3.35 -2.00 21.67
CA LYS A 168 -3.86 -3.31 21.25
C LYS A 168 -4.48 -3.20 19.86
N PHE A 169 -4.29 -4.24 19.03
CA PHE A 169 -5.00 -4.32 17.75
C PHE A 169 -6.47 -4.58 17.97
N LEU A 170 -7.33 -3.86 17.23
CA LEU A 170 -8.76 -4.15 17.16
C LEU A 170 -8.96 -5.54 16.56
N ARG A 171 -9.94 -6.29 17.06
CA ARG A 171 -10.23 -7.67 16.62
C ARG A 171 -11.68 -7.87 16.21
N ASP A 172 -12.60 -7.35 17.02
CA ASP A 172 -14.01 -7.70 16.91
C ASP A 172 -14.82 -6.60 16.23
N ASP A 173 -14.42 -5.36 16.41
CA ASP A 173 -15.13 -4.20 15.91
C ASP A 173 -14.18 -3.07 15.51
N VAL A 174 -14.65 -2.19 14.63
CA VAL A 174 -14.01 -0.93 14.23
C VAL A 174 -15.08 0.13 14.02
N GLU A 175 -14.88 1.29 14.61
CA GLU A 175 -15.75 2.44 14.42
C GLU A 175 -15.30 3.29 13.23
N LEU A 176 -16.23 4.08 12.65
CA LEU A 176 -15.90 5.01 11.59
C LEU A 176 -14.74 5.95 12.00
N GLU A 177 -14.80 6.47 13.23
CA GLU A 177 -13.79 7.35 13.80
C GLU A 177 -12.40 6.70 13.86
N ASP A 178 -12.30 5.38 14.07
CA ASP A 178 -11.03 4.67 14.09
C ASP A 178 -10.40 4.63 12.68
N LEU A 179 -11.24 4.46 11.63
CA LEU A 179 -10.81 4.54 10.24
C LEU A 179 -10.33 5.95 9.90
N LEU A 180 -11.18 6.95 10.15
CA LEU A 180 -10.91 8.36 9.84
C LEU A 180 -9.65 8.85 10.56
N ARG A 181 -9.51 8.53 11.85
CA ARG A 181 -8.31 8.86 12.63
C ARG A 181 -7.05 8.23 12.02
N SER A 182 -7.12 6.97 11.60
CA SER A 182 -5.98 6.29 10.99
C SER A 182 -5.57 6.91 9.65
N ILE A 183 -6.55 7.31 8.84
CA ILE A 183 -6.33 7.98 7.56
C ILE A 183 -5.74 9.38 7.79
N HIS A 184 -6.35 10.15 8.67
CA HIS A 184 -5.89 11.49 9.03
C HIS A 184 -4.44 11.50 9.54
N GLN A 185 -4.10 10.59 10.47
CA GLN A 185 -2.72 10.46 10.96
C GLN A 185 -1.73 10.20 9.82
N ARG A 186 -2.09 9.34 8.87
CA ARG A 186 -1.26 9.03 7.72
C ARG A 186 -1.16 10.23 6.76
N GLU A 187 -2.26 10.93 6.50
CA GLU A 187 -2.27 12.14 5.68
C GLU A 187 -1.34 13.20 6.28
N GLN A 188 -1.48 13.48 7.58
CA GLN A 188 -0.67 14.50 8.26
C GLN A 188 0.83 14.20 8.21
N GLU A 189 1.21 12.92 8.35
CA GLU A 189 2.62 12.56 8.25
C GLU A 189 3.12 12.55 6.79
N LEU A 190 2.33 12.06 5.84
CA LEU A 190 2.73 12.00 4.42
C LEU A 190 2.78 13.36 3.74
N VAL A 191 1.88 14.28 4.10
CA VAL A 191 1.75 15.58 3.42
C VAL A 191 2.52 16.68 4.16
N TYR A 192 2.45 16.67 5.50
CA TYR A 192 2.98 17.77 6.32
C TYR A 192 4.16 17.35 7.21
N GLY A 193 4.55 16.07 7.20
CA GLY A 193 5.60 15.53 8.07
C GLY A 193 5.24 15.54 9.57
N LYS A 194 3.96 15.75 9.91
CA LYS A 194 3.49 15.93 11.28
C LYS A 194 2.91 14.63 11.84
N LYS A 195 3.38 14.22 13.02
CA LYS A 195 2.76 13.12 13.77
C LYS A 195 1.63 13.64 14.63
N VAL A 196 0.40 13.24 14.30
CA VAL A 196 -0.79 13.56 15.08
C VAL A 196 -1.41 12.29 15.65
N PHE A 197 -2.15 12.40 16.75
CA PHE A 197 -2.76 11.25 17.42
C PHE A 197 -4.28 11.31 17.47
N LYS A 198 -4.84 12.49 17.25
CA LYS A 198 -6.28 12.74 17.28
C LYS A 198 -6.75 13.16 15.91
N LEU A 199 -8.01 12.91 15.65
CA LEU A 199 -8.74 13.50 14.53
C LEU A 199 -9.03 14.96 14.92
N ASP A 200 -8.85 15.88 13.97
CA ASP A 200 -9.01 17.33 14.21
C ASP A 200 -10.45 17.83 13.95
N HIS A 201 -11.30 16.98 13.37
CA HIS A 201 -12.74 17.27 13.25
C HIS A 201 -13.57 16.17 13.96
N LYS A 202 -14.81 16.49 14.29
CA LYS A 202 -15.76 15.54 14.85
C LYS A 202 -16.63 14.98 13.72
N PRO A 203 -16.52 13.68 13.38
CA PRO A 203 -17.36 13.08 12.35
C PRO A 203 -18.85 13.17 12.72
N SER A 204 -19.69 13.45 11.72
CA SER A 204 -21.13 13.37 11.87
C SER A 204 -21.72 12.37 10.88
N TYR A 205 -22.65 11.55 11.37
CA TYR A 205 -23.42 10.60 10.58
C TYR A 205 -24.69 10.17 11.35
N PHE A 206 -25.70 9.68 10.66
CA PHE A 206 -26.97 9.30 11.28
C PHE A 206 -26.95 7.87 11.81
N SER A 207 -26.41 6.94 11.05
CA SER A 207 -26.35 5.54 11.44
C SER A 207 -25.22 4.79 10.75
N SER A 208 -24.79 3.70 11.36
CA SER A 208 -23.84 2.76 10.75
C SER A 208 -24.31 1.33 10.97
N ILE A 209 -24.18 0.51 9.92
CA ILE A 209 -24.46 -0.94 9.94
C ILE A 209 -23.17 -1.65 9.61
N LYS A 210 -22.79 -2.65 10.39
CA LYS A 210 -21.52 -3.35 10.27
C LYS A 210 -21.75 -4.84 10.01
N ALA A 211 -20.99 -5.39 9.06
CA ALA A 211 -20.84 -6.81 8.80
C ALA A 211 -19.36 -7.14 8.79
N LEU A 212 -18.78 -7.36 9.98
CA LEU A 212 -17.35 -7.49 10.19
C LEU A 212 -16.98 -8.90 10.62
N GLN A 213 -15.78 -9.34 10.25
CA GLN A 213 -15.19 -10.60 10.69
C GLN A 213 -13.68 -10.46 10.90
N TYR A 214 -13.14 -11.23 11.83
CA TYR A 214 -11.70 -11.32 12.04
C TYR A 214 -11.09 -12.35 11.09
N LYS A 215 -10.14 -11.94 10.27
CA LYS A 215 -9.45 -12.82 9.32
C LYS A 215 -8.05 -13.11 9.79
N SER A 216 -7.73 -14.39 9.99
CA SER A 216 -6.38 -14.82 10.29
C SER A 216 -5.54 -14.87 9.01
N LEU A 217 -4.37 -14.27 9.07
CA LEU A 217 -3.40 -14.25 8.00
C LEU A 217 -1.99 -14.37 8.58
N THR A 218 -1.18 -15.27 8.03
CA THR A 218 0.18 -15.49 8.47
C THR A 218 1.17 -15.35 7.31
N ARG A 219 2.37 -14.91 7.61
CA ARG A 219 3.50 -14.91 6.67
C ARG A 219 4.77 -15.46 7.32
N LYS A 220 5.63 -16.08 6.53
CA LYS A 220 7.01 -16.35 6.91
C LYS A 220 7.89 -15.17 6.55
N SER A 221 8.66 -14.66 7.51
CA SER A 221 9.66 -13.62 7.27
C SER A 221 11.02 -14.28 7.06
N ASN A 222 11.57 -14.21 5.85
CA ASN A 222 12.91 -14.74 5.57
C ASN A 222 14.00 -13.97 6.33
N ARG A 223 13.84 -12.64 6.49
CA ARG A 223 14.80 -11.78 7.22
C ARG A 223 14.87 -12.12 8.70
N GLN A 224 13.72 -12.41 9.33
CA GLN A 224 13.62 -12.68 10.77
C GLN A 224 13.50 -14.15 11.11
N ARG A 225 13.41 -15.03 10.10
CA ARG A 225 13.19 -16.50 10.24
C ARG A 225 12.01 -16.85 11.15
N GLN A 226 10.99 -16.00 11.22
CA GLN A 226 9.82 -16.13 12.09
C GLN A 226 8.52 -16.08 11.29
N THR A 227 7.51 -16.77 11.80
CA THR A 227 6.13 -16.62 11.33
C THR A 227 5.51 -15.41 12.00
N MET A 228 5.01 -14.47 11.19
CA MET A 228 4.38 -13.24 11.68
C MET A 228 2.89 -13.29 11.42
N LYS A 229 2.10 -12.96 12.43
CA LYS A 229 0.65 -12.77 12.31
C LYS A 229 0.35 -11.44 11.63
N MET A 230 -0.49 -11.51 10.61
CA MET A 230 -0.96 -10.37 9.81
C MET A 230 -2.49 -10.24 9.89
N ASP A 231 -3.07 -10.84 10.94
CA ASP A 231 -4.50 -10.90 11.19
C ASP A 231 -5.11 -9.52 11.33
N GLY A 232 -6.38 -9.36 10.99
CA GLY A 232 -7.11 -8.12 11.14
C GLY A 232 -8.58 -8.27 10.77
N ILE A 233 -9.30 -7.15 10.83
CA ILE A 233 -10.73 -7.09 10.53
C ILE A 233 -10.92 -6.93 9.03
N VAL A 234 -11.86 -7.67 8.45
CA VAL A 234 -12.38 -7.52 7.08
C VAL A 234 -13.89 -7.45 7.13
N GLY A 235 -14.53 -7.05 6.02
CA GLY A 235 -15.99 -6.95 5.93
C GLY A 235 -16.45 -5.59 5.46
N GLU A 236 -17.61 -5.15 5.87
CA GLU A 236 -18.26 -3.94 5.36
C GLU A 236 -18.84 -3.10 6.50
N LEU A 237 -18.79 -1.78 6.31
CA LEU A 237 -19.53 -0.78 7.11
C LEU A 237 -20.37 0.05 6.14
N ALA A 238 -21.69 0.07 6.32
CA ALA A 238 -22.56 1.04 5.65
C ALA A 238 -22.79 2.23 6.60
N VAL A 239 -22.53 3.44 6.13
CA VAL A 239 -22.68 4.69 6.91
C VAL A 239 -23.61 5.62 6.16
N MET A 240 -24.63 6.16 6.84
CA MET A 240 -25.62 7.08 6.28
C MET A 240 -25.48 8.47 6.87
N GLY A 241 -25.57 9.48 6.01
CA GLY A 241 -25.51 10.88 6.40
C GLY A 241 -24.12 11.34 6.86
N ILE A 242 -23.05 10.78 6.26
CA ILE A 242 -21.68 11.16 6.59
C ILE A 242 -21.40 12.60 6.13
N ASP A 243 -20.62 13.35 6.90
CA ASP A 243 -20.18 14.68 6.53
C ASP A 243 -19.10 14.67 5.41
N GLU A 244 -18.94 15.82 4.76
CA GLU A 244 -18.06 15.98 3.58
C GLU A 244 -16.59 15.70 3.90
N GLU A 245 -16.08 16.16 5.06
CA GLU A 245 -14.69 15.93 5.43
C GLU A 245 -14.41 14.46 5.76
N SER A 246 -15.34 13.79 6.43
CA SER A 246 -15.26 12.35 6.66
C SER A 246 -15.28 11.56 5.36
N TYR A 247 -16.13 11.95 4.39
CA TYR A 247 -16.14 11.38 3.06
C TYR A 247 -14.80 11.59 2.33
N ARG A 248 -14.27 12.82 2.39
CA ARG A 248 -12.95 13.16 1.81
C ARG A 248 -11.84 12.25 2.35
N LEU A 249 -11.81 12.07 3.67
CA LEU A 249 -10.82 11.18 4.30
C LEU A 249 -11.00 9.73 3.85
N LEU A 250 -12.22 9.22 3.75
CA LEU A 250 -12.46 7.86 3.26
C LEU A 250 -11.96 7.68 1.83
N LYS A 251 -12.26 8.61 0.93
CA LYS A 251 -11.77 8.60 -0.47
C LYS A 251 -10.23 8.67 -0.53
N LEU A 252 -9.61 9.45 0.35
CA LEU A 252 -8.16 9.45 0.50
C LEU A 252 -7.64 8.10 1.00
N GLY A 253 -8.37 7.46 1.92
CA GLY A 253 -8.06 6.14 2.46
C GLY A 253 -7.96 5.04 1.41
N GLU A 254 -8.75 5.11 0.31
CA GLU A 254 -8.63 4.19 -0.82
C GLU A 254 -7.23 4.26 -1.46
N ILE A 255 -6.64 5.46 -1.47
CA ILE A 255 -5.33 5.70 -2.08
C ILE A 255 -4.20 5.36 -1.10
N ILE A 256 -4.22 5.92 0.12
CA ILE A 256 -3.08 5.78 1.05
C ILE A 256 -3.15 4.52 1.91
N GLY A 257 -4.31 3.84 1.95
CA GLY A 257 -4.56 2.67 2.81
C GLY A 257 -4.80 3.05 4.28
N VAL A 258 -5.35 2.13 5.04
CA VAL A 258 -5.78 2.33 6.44
C VAL A 258 -5.04 1.39 7.39
N GLY A 259 -4.64 1.88 8.56
CA GLY A 259 -4.00 1.08 9.59
C GLY A 259 -2.52 0.77 9.33
N LYS A 260 -2.06 -0.35 9.87
CA LYS A 260 -0.65 -0.77 9.81
C LYS A 260 -0.39 -1.74 8.64
N GLN A 261 0.87 -1.79 8.20
CA GLN A 261 1.38 -2.74 7.20
C GLN A 261 0.80 -2.56 5.78
N THR A 262 0.39 -1.36 5.42
CA THR A 262 -0.06 -0.99 4.06
C THR A 262 1.04 -1.20 3.02
N VAL A 263 2.31 -1.13 3.42
CA VAL A 263 3.47 -1.52 2.59
C VAL A 263 3.53 -3.00 2.23
N MET A 264 2.60 -3.80 2.73
CA MET A 264 2.42 -5.20 2.37
C MET A 264 1.04 -5.46 1.75
N GLY A 265 0.27 -4.40 1.43
CA GLY A 265 -1.06 -4.50 0.85
C GLY A 265 -2.19 -4.71 1.87
N LEU A 266 -1.93 -4.55 3.18
CA LEU A 266 -2.99 -4.59 4.18
C LEU A 266 -3.69 -3.23 4.30
N GLY A 267 -4.91 -3.23 4.85
CA GLY A 267 -5.70 -2.00 5.02
C GLY A 267 -6.18 -1.38 3.71
N ARG A 268 -6.39 -2.20 2.68
CA ARG A 268 -7.09 -1.80 1.46
C ARG A 268 -8.56 -1.63 1.77
N ILE A 269 -9.11 -0.47 1.46
CA ILE A 269 -10.53 -0.19 1.54
C ILE A 269 -11.06 0.22 0.17
N GLU A 270 -12.35 0.09 -0.02
CA GLU A 270 -13.11 0.54 -1.20
C GLU A 270 -14.38 1.23 -0.72
N ILE A 271 -14.70 2.37 -1.34
CA ILE A 271 -15.86 3.19 -0.98
C ILE A 271 -16.88 3.17 -2.13
N GLU A 272 -18.02 2.56 -1.87
CA GLU A 272 -19.16 2.55 -2.77
C GLU A 272 -20.21 3.54 -2.28
N ASN A 273 -20.71 4.38 -3.16
CA ASN A 273 -21.83 5.27 -2.92
C ASN A 273 -23.17 4.52 -3.12
N PHE A 274 -24.17 4.80 -2.30
CA PHE A 274 -25.52 4.20 -2.45
C PHE A 274 -26.64 5.13 -2.05
#